data_34a50d96c5c338e0c5e35a409d0f6f11
#
_entry.id   34a50d96c5c338e0c5e35a409d0f6f11
#
_cell.length_a   1.000
_cell.length_b   1.000
_cell.length_c   1.000
_cell.angle_alpha   90.00
_cell.angle_beta   90.00
_cell.angle_gamma   90.00
#
_symmetry.space_group_name_H-M   'P 1'
#
loop_
_entity.id
_entity.type
_entity.pdbx_description
1 polymer ?
#
loop_
_entity_poly.entity_id
_entity_poly.type
_entity_poly.pdbx_seq_one_letter_code
_entity_poly.pdbx_strand_id
1 'polypeptide(L)'
;MSTALKTRTVQKYYRCIVKGELRERTHLKGYLSKDEQKNKVTVVSHIRPEQKADYLPIETEYRPVAVANGFTELEVHLITGRSHQIRAHLSSIGHPIVGDGKYGDLKTNERFRKEVHVRSQLLHAYRIVFEDKREVIAPSGREFEDAWDYIQTGFC
;
A
#
# COMPACT_ATOMS: atom_id res chain seq x y z
N MET A 1 -15.26 -21.92 -9.36
CA MET A 1 -15.00 -21.09 -8.17
C MET A 1 -13.70 -20.33 -8.28
N SER A 2 -12.57 -21.00 -8.37
CA SER A 2 -11.31 -20.29 -8.52
C SER A 2 -11.29 -19.38 -9.75
N THR A 3 -12.03 -19.73 -10.78
CA THR A 3 -12.11 -18.91 -11.99
C THR A 3 -12.71 -17.54 -11.70
N ALA A 4 -13.75 -17.49 -10.88
CA ALA A 4 -14.39 -16.21 -10.51
C ALA A 4 -13.42 -15.29 -9.80
N LEU A 5 -12.59 -15.84 -8.89
CA LEU A 5 -11.59 -15.05 -8.20
C LEU A 5 -10.51 -14.57 -9.15
N LYS A 6 -10.11 -15.42 -10.08
CA LYS A 6 -9.06 -15.07 -11.05
C LYS A 6 -9.51 -14.00 -12.03
N THR A 7 -10.79 -13.93 -12.33
CA THR A 7 -11.32 -12.94 -13.27
C THR A 7 -11.66 -11.62 -12.61
N ARG A 8 -11.24 -11.44 -11.37
CA ARG A 8 -11.39 -10.18 -10.63
C ARG A 8 -12.83 -9.78 -10.41
N THR A 9 -13.68 -10.76 -10.14
CA THR A 9 -15.04 -10.46 -9.68
C THR A 9 -15.05 -10.02 -8.23
N VAL A 10 -13.87 -10.01 -7.61
CA VAL A 10 -13.66 -9.62 -6.22
C VAL A 10 -12.84 -8.33 -6.18
N GLN A 11 -13.39 -7.33 -5.50
CA GLN A 11 -12.71 -6.05 -5.31
C GLN A 11 -12.05 -6.03 -3.94
N LYS A 12 -10.75 -5.72 -3.89
CA LYS A 12 -9.98 -5.72 -2.65
C LYS A 12 -9.54 -4.31 -2.30
N TYR A 13 -9.82 -3.92 -1.07
CA TYR A 13 -9.48 -2.60 -0.56
C TYR A 13 -8.62 -2.71 0.68
N TYR A 14 -7.62 -1.86 0.75
CA TYR A 14 -6.67 -1.84 1.86
C TYR A 14 -6.68 -0.46 2.51
N ARG A 15 -6.28 -0.41 3.77
CA ARG A 15 -5.97 0.84 4.45
C ARG A 15 -4.49 0.84 4.76
N CYS A 16 -3.85 2.00 4.59
CA CYS A 16 -2.43 2.12 4.94
C CYS A 16 -2.14 3.55 5.37
N ILE A 17 -1.00 3.72 6.04
CA ILE A 17 -0.48 5.03 6.41
C ILE A 17 0.84 5.22 5.69
N VAL A 18 0.96 6.31 4.93
CA VAL A 18 2.15 6.60 4.16
C VAL A 18 2.80 7.89 4.61
N LYS A 19 4.10 8.00 4.38
CA LYS A 19 4.85 9.22 4.59
C LYS A 19 4.51 10.23 3.49
N GLY A 20 4.35 11.49 3.87
CA GLY A 20 4.01 12.54 2.92
C GLY A 20 2.51 12.82 2.90
N GLU A 21 2.16 13.97 2.33
CA GLU A 21 0.77 14.40 2.27
C GLU A 21 0.23 14.25 0.86
N LEU A 22 -0.76 13.37 0.72
CA LEU A 22 -1.46 13.13 -0.54
C LEU A 22 -2.88 13.61 -0.37
N ARG A 23 -3.33 14.48 -1.28
CA ARG A 23 -4.63 15.11 -1.12
C ARG A 23 -5.62 14.79 -2.23
N GLU A 24 -5.19 14.02 -3.23
CA GLU A 24 -6.04 13.72 -4.38
C GLU A 24 -6.10 12.22 -4.66
N ARG A 25 -7.29 11.79 -5.07
CA ARG A 25 -7.46 10.42 -5.57
C ARG A 25 -6.60 10.24 -6.81
N THR A 26 -5.88 9.13 -6.88
CA THR A 26 -4.94 8.89 -7.95
C THR A 26 -4.99 7.44 -8.43
N HIS A 27 -4.91 7.26 -9.74
CA HIS A 27 -4.85 5.95 -10.37
C HIS A 27 -3.41 5.77 -10.88
N LEU A 28 -2.69 4.83 -10.27
CA LEU A 28 -1.29 4.57 -10.62
C LEU A 28 -1.19 3.39 -11.56
N LYS A 29 -0.43 3.56 -12.62
CA LYS A 29 -0.07 2.46 -13.53
C LYS A 29 1.43 2.34 -13.55
N GLY A 30 1.91 1.11 -13.70
CA GLY A 30 3.34 0.89 -13.75
C GLY A 30 3.66 -0.54 -14.13
N TYR A 31 4.92 -0.89 -13.94
CA TYR A 31 5.44 -2.21 -14.28
C TYR A 31 6.28 -2.72 -13.13
N LEU A 32 6.10 -4.00 -12.82
CA LEU A 32 6.72 -4.62 -11.65
C LEU A 32 7.59 -5.79 -12.06
N SER A 33 8.81 -5.83 -11.52
CA SER A 33 9.73 -6.93 -11.70
C SER A 33 10.11 -7.47 -10.33
N LYS A 34 10.17 -8.78 -10.18
CA LYS A 34 10.51 -9.40 -8.90
C LYS A 34 11.89 -10.04 -8.94
N ASP A 35 12.69 -9.76 -7.92
CA ASP A 35 13.95 -10.45 -7.67
C ASP A 35 13.65 -11.56 -6.67
N GLU A 36 13.61 -12.79 -7.16
CA GLU A 36 13.26 -13.95 -6.34
C GLU A 36 14.25 -14.19 -5.21
N GLN A 37 15.53 -13.93 -5.45
CA GLN A 37 16.54 -14.15 -4.44
C GLN A 37 16.39 -13.18 -3.27
N LYS A 38 16.09 -11.92 -3.55
CA LYS A 38 15.93 -10.90 -2.52
C LYS A 38 14.52 -10.81 -1.99
N ASN A 39 13.59 -11.54 -2.60
CA ASN A 39 12.17 -11.44 -2.29
C ASN A 39 11.72 -9.98 -2.26
N LYS A 40 12.11 -9.24 -3.29
CA LYS A 40 11.86 -7.82 -3.39
C LYS A 40 11.46 -7.47 -4.81
N VAL A 41 10.57 -6.49 -4.96
CA VAL A 41 10.13 -6.07 -6.29
C VAL A 41 10.57 -4.66 -6.58
N THR A 42 10.70 -4.37 -7.87
CA THR A 42 11.02 -3.03 -8.37
C THR A 42 9.85 -2.58 -9.22
N VAL A 43 9.43 -1.33 -9.04
CA VAL A 43 8.33 -0.74 -9.81
C VAL A 43 8.87 0.45 -10.58
N VAL A 44 8.57 0.48 -11.89
CA VAL A 44 8.93 1.59 -12.76
C VAL A 44 7.69 2.05 -13.51
N SER A 45 7.70 3.30 -13.96
CA SER A 45 6.55 3.85 -14.69
C SER A 45 6.57 3.51 -16.17
N HIS A 46 7.75 3.25 -16.72
CA HIS A 46 7.92 2.95 -18.14
C HIS A 46 8.95 1.86 -18.34
N ILE A 47 8.75 1.04 -19.36
CA ILE A 47 9.72 -0.01 -19.71
C ILE A 47 10.03 0.10 -21.20
N ARG A 48 11.21 -0.40 -21.59
CA ARG A 48 11.59 -0.53 -22.98
C ARG A 48 11.08 -1.86 -23.54
N PRO A 49 10.89 -1.98 -24.86
CA PRO A 49 10.39 -3.24 -25.44
C PRO A 49 11.21 -4.45 -25.04
N GLU A 50 12.52 -4.33 -24.90
CA GLU A 50 13.38 -5.46 -24.53
C GLU A 50 13.20 -5.90 -23.08
N GLN A 51 12.55 -5.08 -22.24
CA GLN A 51 12.29 -5.40 -20.84
C GLN A 51 10.93 -6.05 -20.63
N LYS A 52 10.14 -6.19 -21.67
CA LYS A 52 8.75 -6.64 -21.56
C LYS A 52 8.63 -8.02 -20.92
N ALA A 53 9.60 -8.90 -21.13
CA ALA A 53 9.56 -10.25 -20.57
C ALA A 53 9.81 -10.27 -19.07
N ASP A 54 10.46 -9.24 -18.53
CA ASP A 54 10.87 -9.19 -17.13
C ASP A 54 9.93 -8.38 -16.24
N TYR A 55 8.94 -7.71 -16.81
CA TYR A 55 8.05 -6.83 -16.08
C TYR A 55 6.60 -7.17 -16.34
N LEU A 56 5.79 -7.02 -15.30
CA LEU A 56 4.34 -7.23 -15.37
C LEU A 56 3.62 -5.90 -15.17
N PRO A 57 2.59 -5.61 -15.97
CA PRO A 57 1.83 -4.38 -15.75
C PRO A 57 1.05 -4.44 -14.44
N ILE A 58 1.01 -3.34 -13.73
CA ILE A 58 0.28 -3.23 -12.48
C ILE A 58 -0.57 -1.97 -12.46
N GLU A 59 -1.66 -2.04 -11.71
CA GLU A 59 -2.53 -0.90 -11.49
C GLU A 59 -2.94 -0.85 -10.02
N THR A 60 -2.85 0.33 -9.44
CA THR A 60 -3.22 0.58 -8.05
C THR A 60 -3.93 1.93 -8.00
N GLU A 61 -5.05 2.00 -7.32
CA GLU A 61 -5.75 3.26 -7.14
C GLU A 61 -5.76 3.59 -5.65
N TYR A 62 -5.56 4.85 -5.30
CA TYR A 62 -5.68 5.24 -3.90
C TYR A 62 -6.53 6.48 -3.75
N ARG A 63 -7.11 6.62 -2.58
CA ARG A 63 -7.93 7.76 -2.19
C ARG A 63 -7.49 8.19 -0.78
N PRO A 64 -7.13 9.48 -0.58
CA PRO A 64 -6.80 9.94 0.77
C PRO A 64 -8.04 9.89 1.66
N VAL A 65 -7.86 9.35 2.86
CA VAL A 65 -8.91 9.31 3.86
C VAL A 65 -8.70 10.43 4.87
N ALA A 66 -7.45 10.65 5.27
CA ALA A 66 -7.11 11.68 6.23
C ALA A 66 -5.65 12.08 6.06
N VAL A 67 -5.36 13.34 6.32
CA VAL A 67 -3.99 13.87 6.21
C VAL A 67 -3.67 14.59 7.51
N ALA A 68 -2.50 14.37 8.08
CA ALA A 68 -2.05 15.05 9.28
C ALA A 68 -0.53 15.01 9.39
N ASN A 69 0.06 16.16 9.67
CA ASN A 69 1.46 16.30 10.10
C ASN A 69 2.48 15.54 9.24
N GLY A 70 2.30 15.59 7.91
CA GLY A 70 3.25 14.98 6.98
C GLY A 70 2.97 13.52 6.67
N PHE A 71 1.81 13.00 7.04
CA PHE A 71 1.41 11.62 6.79
C PHE A 71 -0.01 11.57 6.25
N THR A 72 -0.32 10.50 5.55
CA THR A 72 -1.66 10.31 4.97
C THR A 72 -2.16 8.91 5.24
N GLU A 73 -3.41 8.80 5.65
CA GLU A 73 -4.11 7.53 5.67
C GLU A 73 -4.80 7.37 4.32
N LEU A 74 -4.54 6.27 3.65
CA LEU A 74 -5.08 5.99 2.32
C LEU A 74 -6.01 4.80 2.33
N GLU A 75 -7.03 4.87 1.49
CA GLU A 75 -7.74 3.67 1.06
C GLU A 75 -7.17 3.30 -0.30
N VAL A 76 -6.73 2.06 -0.45
CA VAL A 76 -6.09 1.58 -1.66
C VAL A 76 -6.96 0.51 -2.30
N HIS A 77 -7.28 0.69 -3.57
CA HIS A 77 -7.99 -0.31 -4.37
C HIS A 77 -6.96 -1.07 -5.19
N LEU A 78 -6.81 -2.35 -4.87
CA LEU A 78 -5.83 -3.21 -5.53
C LEU A 78 -6.45 -3.78 -6.80
N ILE A 79 -6.12 -3.17 -7.95
CA ILE A 79 -6.70 -3.58 -9.24
C ILE A 79 -6.00 -4.82 -9.77
N THR A 80 -4.66 -4.81 -9.81
CA THR A 80 -3.86 -6.03 -10.06
C THR A 80 -3.26 -6.46 -8.73
N GLY A 81 -2.97 -7.74 -8.55
CA GLY A 81 -2.56 -8.25 -7.25
C GLY A 81 -1.19 -8.93 -7.26
N ARG A 82 -0.15 -8.23 -7.71
CA ARG A 82 1.19 -8.78 -7.71
C ARG A 82 1.83 -8.70 -6.33
N SER A 83 2.85 -9.51 -6.11
CA SER A 83 3.58 -9.57 -4.86
C SER A 83 4.11 -8.21 -4.46
N HIS A 84 3.87 -7.80 -3.22
CA HIS A 84 4.32 -6.53 -2.64
C HIS A 84 3.88 -5.30 -3.44
N GLN A 85 2.84 -5.41 -4.26
CA GLN A 85 2.49 -4.36 -5.21
C GLN A 85 2.22 -3.01 -4.55
N ILE A 86 1.34 -2.97 -3.56
CA ILE A 86 0.98 -1.70 -2.91
C ILE A 86 2.21 -1.07 -2.26
N ARG A 87 2.99 -1.89 -1.54
CA ARG A 87 4.18 -1.44 -0.82
C ARG A 87 5.20 -0.80 -1.77
N ALA A 88 5.51 -1.51 -2.85
CA ALA A 88 6.51 -1.04 -3.79
C ALA A 88 5.99 0.10 -4.67
N HIS A 89 4.72 0.06 -5.05
CA HIS A 89 4.14 1.09 -5.91
C HIS A 89 4.10 2.45 -5.19
N LEU A 90 3.66 2.46 -3.94
CA LEU A 90 3.63 3.71 -3.16
C LEU A 90 5.04 4.22 -2.86
N SER A 91 5.97 3.32 -2.59
CA SER A 91 7.37 3.71 -2.39
C SER A 91 7.95 4.33 -3.65
N SER A 92 7.59 3.80 -4.83
CA SER A 92 8.13 4.29 -6.11
C SER A 92 7.71 5.73 -6.42
N ILE A 93 6.62 6.20 -5.84
CA ILE A 93 6.18 7.59 -6.04
C ILE A 93 6.59 8.50 -4.88
N GLY A 94 7.44 8.01 -3.99
CA GLY A 94 7.97 8.82 -2.89
C GLY A 94 7.12 8.85 -1.63
N HIS A 95 6.16 7.93 -1.51
CA HIS A 95 5.25 7.88 -0.36
C HIS A 95 5.22 6.48 0.25
N PRO A 96 6.34 6.05 0.84
CA PRO A 96 6.42 4.70 1.40
C PRO A 96 5.49 4.52 2.59
N ILE A 97 5.08 3.27 2.79
CA ILE A 97 4.23 2.92 3.92
C ILE A 97 5.05 2.95 5.21
N VAL A 98 4.49 3.55 6.25
CA VAL A 98 5.13 3.61 7.56
C VAL A 98 5.29 2.19 8.11
N GLY A 99 6.46 1.90 8.64
CA GLY A 99 6.75 0.59 9.22
C GLY A 99 7.28 -0.44 8.24
N ASP A 100 7.31 -0.12 6.96
CA ASP A 100 7.76 -1.07 5.94
C ASP A 100 9.30 -1.14 5.93
N GLY A 101 9.83 -2.28 6.38
CA GLY A 101 11.28 -2.46 6.48
C GLY A 101 11.96 -2.69 5.16
N LYS A 102 11.21 -3.01 4.09
CA LYS A 102 11.77 -3.31 2.78
C LYS A 102 11.73 -2.12 1.82
N TYR A 103 10.60 -1.42 1.81
CA TYR A 103 10.37 -0.33 0.86
C TYR A 103 10.19 1.02 1.53
N GLY A 104 10.23 1.05 2.85
CA GLY A 104 9.91 2.24 3.62
C GLY A 104 11.09 3.13 3.93
N ASP A 105 10.81 4.19 4.67
CA ASP A 105 11.81 5.15 5.11
C ASP A 105 12.34 4.75 6.49
N LEU A 106 13.64 4.46 6.58
CA LEU A 106 14.23 3.92 7.79
C LEU A 106 14.13 4.86 8.99
N LYS A 107 14.34 6.15 8.79
CA LYS A 107 14.26 7.13 9.89
C LYS A 107 12.83 7.21 10.44
N THR A 108 11.86 7.27 9.54
CA THR A 108 10.45 7.29 9.93
C THR A 108 10.08 6.01 10.68
N ASN A 109 10.51 4.86 10.15
CA ASN A 109 10.19 3.58 10.76
C ASN A 109 10.78 3.46 12.16
N GLU A 110 12.01 3.93 12.35
CA GLU A 110 12.65 3.90 13.67
C GLU A 110 11.89 4.76 14.66
N ARG A 111 11.47 5.95 14.24
CA ARG A 111 10.68 6.85 15.10
C ARG A 111 9.38 6.20 15.54
N PHE A 112 8.64 5.61 14.60
CA PHE A 112 7.37 4.97 14.93
C PHE A 112 7.57 3.73 15.78
N ARG A 113 8.66 3.01 15.57
CA ARG A 113 8.96 1.86 16.41
C ARG A 113 9.22 2.28 17.86
N LYS A 114 9.97 3.35 18.05
CA LYS A 114 10.29 3.85 19.40
C LYS A 114 9.07 4.45 20.10
N GLU A 115 8.31 5.26 19.39
CA GLU A 115 7.25 6.05 20.00
C GLU A 115 5.93 5.30 20.15
N VAL A 116 5.58 4.45 19.20
CA VAL A 116 4.29 3.74 19.21
C VAL A 116 4.41 2.26 18.88
N HIS A 117 5.63 1.72 18.90
CA HIS A 117 5.88 0.27 18.75
C HIS A 117 5.43 -0.33 17.43
N VAL A 118 5.47 0.45 16.36
CA VAL A 118 5.17 -0.07 15.02
C VAL A 118 6.34 -0.92 14.55
N ARG A 119 6.07 -2.19 14.24
CA ARG A 119 7.11 -3.16 13.88
C ARG A 119 7.07 -3.63 12.44
N SER A 120 5.99 -3.38 11.74
CA SER A 120 5.83 -3.80 10.35
C SER A 120 4.97 -2.80 9.61
N GLN A 121 4.83 -2.98 8.30
CA GLN A 121 4.10 -2.04 7.46
C GLN A 121 2.65 -1.87 7.94
N LEU A 122 2.24 -0.61 8.05
CA LEU A 122 0.87 -0.26 8.40
C LEU A 122 0.00 -0.37 7.17
N LEU A 123 -0.28 -1.61 6.78
CA LEU A 123 -1.07 -1.96 5.61
C LEU A 123 -2.05 -3.05 6.02
N HIS A 124 -3.33 -2.75 5.88
CA HIS A 124 -4.38 -3.64 6.36
C HIS A 124 -5.41 -3.90 5.27
N ALA A 125 -5.64 -5.18 4.97
CA ALA A 125 -6.71 -5.59 4.05
C ALA A 125 -8.02 -5.44 4.81
N TYR A 126 -8.78 -4.39 4.52
CA TYR A 126 -9.92 -4.08 5.38
C TYR A 126 -11.28 -4.35 4.73
N ARG A 127 -11.34 -4.50 3.42
CA ARG A 127 -12.63 -4.64 2.76
C ARG A 127 -12.51 -5.49 1.49
N ILE A 128 -13.42 -6.42 1.34
CA ILE A 128 -13.54 -7.25 0.13
C ILE A 128 -14.98 -7.13 -0.33
N VAL A 129 -15.17 -6.78 -1.60
CA VAL A 129 -16.49 -6.70 -2.21
C VAL A 129 -16.60 -7.80 -3.26
N PHE A 130 -17.58 -8.66 -3.11
CA PHE A 130 -17.81 -9.77 -4.03
C PHE A 130 -18.71 -9.36 -5.19
N GLU A 131 -18.72 -10.17 -6.23
CA GLU A 131 -19.51 -9.91 -7.42
C GLU A 131 -21.01 -9.70 -7.12
N ASP A 132 -21.54 -10.42 -6.15
CA ASP A 132 -22.94 -10.31 -5.74
C ASP A 132 -23.21 -9.14 -4.77
N LYS A 133 -22.26 -8.22 -4.65
CA LYS A 133 -22.33 -7.03 -3.81
C LYS A 133 -22.19 -7.29 -2.31
N ARG A 134 -22.00 -8.53 -1.88
CA ARG A 134 -21.67 -8.79 -0.48
C ARG A 134 -20.32 -8.17 -0.15
N GLU A 135 -20.19 -7.68 1.07
CA GLU A 135 -18.95 -7.09 1.58
C GLU A 135 -18.50 -7.80 2.84
N VAL A 136 -17.18 -7.95 2.96
CA VAL A 136 -16.56 -8.36 4.21
C VAL A 136 -15.65 -7.23 4.63
N ILE A 137 -15.85 -6.73 5.84
CA ILE A 137 -15.06 -5.62 6.38
C ILE A 137 -14.37 -6.09 7.65
N ALA A 138 -13.05 -5.85 7.72
CA ALA A 138 -12.24 -6.13 8.90
C ALA A 138 -11.70 -4.80 9.41
N PRO A 139 -12.06 -4.40 10.63
CA PRO A 139 -11.57 -3.12 11.17
C PRO A 139 -10.06 -3.15 11.33
N SER A 140 -9.43 -1.98 11.25
CA SER A 140 -8.00 -1.86 11.47
C SER A 140 -7.65 -2.22 12.90
N GLY A 141 -6.45 -2.77 13.10
CA GLY A 141 -6.01 -3.17 14.42
C GLY A 141 -5.53 -2.00 15.25
N ARG A 142 -5.21 -2.33 16.50
CA ARG A 142 -4.79 -1.32 17.48
C ARG A 142 -3.49 -0.64 17.07
N GLU A 143 -2.55 -1.37 16.49
CA GLU A 143 -1.29 -0.80 16.05
C GLU A 143 -1.52 0.33 15.04
N PHE A 144 -2.43 0.13 14.11
CA PHE A 144 -2.78 1.10 13.10
C PHE A 144 -3.42 2.34 13.74
N GLU A 145 -4.37 2.13 14.64
CA GLU A 145 -5.07 3.21 15.32
C GLU A 145 -4.15 4.03 16.22
N ASP A 146 -3.30 3.35 16.96
CA ASP A 146 -2.32 4.02 17.83
C ASP A 146 -1.34 4.86 17.01
N ALA A 147 -0.92 4.35 15.86
CA ALA A 147 -0.01 5.10 14.99
C ALA A 147 -0.69 6.35 14.46
N TRP A 148 -1.95 6.26 14.06
CA TRP A 148 -2.66 7.44 13.55
C TRP A 148 -2.90 8.47 14.65
N ASP A 149 -3.25 8.02 15.85
CA ASP A 149 -3.37 8.92 17.00
C ASP A 149 -2.06 9.65 17.28
N TYR A 150 -0.94 8.94 17.23
CA TYR A 150 0.36 9.54 17.41
C TYR A 150 0.65 10.61 16.35
N ILE A 151 0.31 10.33 15.10
CA ILE A 151 0.49 11.30 14.02
C ILE A 151 -0.31 12.57 14.29
N GLN A 152 -1.53 12.42 14.74
CA GLN A 152 -2.40 13.57 14.98
C GLN A 152 -1.98 14.40 16.19
N THR A 153 -1.42 13.77 17.21
CA THR A 153 -1.15 14.44 18.48
C THR A 153 0.32 14.51 18.85
N GLY A 154 1.12 13.54 18.47
CA GLY A 154 2.50 13.40 18.91
C GLY A 154 3.50 14.29 18.20
N PHE A 155 3.09 14.94 17.12
CA PHE A 155 3.96 15.82 16.34
C PHE A 155 3.74 17.29 16.67
N CYS A 156 2.98 17.57 17.66
CA CYS A 156 2.69 18.95 18.06
C CYS A 156 3.86 19.63 18.76
#